data_7fe7e1b0a8b78dafa3706f7a517c498b
#
_entry.id   7fe7e1b0a8b78dafa3706f7a517c498b
#
_cell.length_a   1.000
_cell.length_b   1.000
_cell.length_c   1.000
_cell.angle_alpha   90.00
_cell.angle_beta   90.00
_cell.angle_gamma   90.00
#
_symmetry.space_group_name_H-M   'P 1'
#
loop_
_entity.id
_entity.type
_entity.pdbx_description
1 polymer ?
#
loop_
_entity_poly.entity_id
_entity_poly.type
_entity_poly.pdbx_seq_one_letter_code
_entity_poly.pdbx_strand_id
1 'polypeptide(L)'
;MKFARILMIVLLVALGVTVATAQDAELGSEENPIQVFFVPSAEAQTLITGGEVLADALTEATGLSFEVSVPTSYAATVEAMCAAPDASMGFIPAAGYVIGNSRCGLEVEAAAVRFGWPVYWAAYIVPRDSDIYTFSDLEGRSWAYPDSGSTSGFIVPSVELQSAGITPGEEIEAGGHNQAVLAVYNGEAEFATVYFSPPLTPNFNWNYGDLPEPYDLTVDEAFVTDEGRLFVGDTRILDARSAVAEQAPDVVDAIRILRISDAIPNDTMAFGPDFPEELRTQIFEALVAFSETEAWAESALGADDGYSWTTLAPADDSNFDPVRLQFEVLGLTEEDVFAD
;
A
#
# COMPACT_ATOMS: atom_id res chain seq x y z
N MET A 1 64.12 -71.82 -22.39
CA MET A 1 62.91 -71.38 -21.76
C MET A 1 63.17 -70.01 -21.15
N LYS A 2 62.73 -68.92 -21.82
CA LYS A 2 62.91 -67.52 -21.34
C LYS A 2 61.51 -66.94 -20.99
N PHE A 3 61.28 -66.69 -19.72
CA PHE A 3 60.06 -66.01 -19.25
C PHE A 3 60.23 -64.52 -19.46
N ALA A 4 59.37 -63.92 -20.30
CA ALA A 4 59.25 -62.49 -20.44
C ALA A 4 58.28 -61.99 -19.37
N ARG A 5 58.71 -61.10 -18.47
CA ARG A 5 57.89 -60.39 -17.52
C ARG A 5 57.36 -59.11 -18.18
N ILE A 6 56.05 -59.05 -18.42
CA ILE A 6 55.35 -57.85 -18.89
C ILE A 6 55.02 -57.00 -17.64
N LEU A 7 55.60 -55.79 -17.55
CA LEU A 7 55.34 -54.80 -16.52
C LEU A 7 54.20 -53.95 -16.99
N MET A 8 53.01 -54.10 -16.35
CA MET A 8 51.84 -53.34 -16.66
C MET A 8 51.84 -52.07 -15.78
N ILE A 9 52.13 -50.92 -16.38
CA ILE A 9 52.04 -49.60 -15.70
C ILE A 9 50.59 -49.16 -15.76
N VAL A 10 49.90 -49.14 -14.59
CA VAL A 10 48.60 -48.59 -14.42
C VAL A 10 48.79 -47.10 -14.17
N LEU A 11 48.40 -46.27 -15.16
CA LEU A 11 48.36 -44.81 -15.07
C LEU A 11 47.05 -44.42 -14.40
N LEU A 12 47.07 -44.07 -13.10
CA LEU A 12 45.96 -43.49 -12.37
C LEU A 12 45.80 -42.02 -12.81
N VAL A 13 44.86 -41.76 -13.73
CA VAL A 13 44.40 -40.40 -14.02
C VAL A 13 43.46 -39.99 -12.89
N ALA A 14 43.92 -39.17 -11.96
CA ALA A 14 43.09 -38.49 -10.97
C ALA A 14 42.30 -37.41 -11.71
N LEU A 15 41.03 -37.68 -12.06
CA LEU A 15 40.08 -36.62 -12.41
C LEU A 15 39.81 -35.82 -11.14
N GLY A 16 40.41 -34.63 -11.04
CA GLY A 16 40.03 -33.62 -10.09
C GLY A 16 38.62 -33.12 -10.47
N VAL A 17 37.60 -33.59 -9.78
CA VAL A 17 36.26 -32.96 -9.81
C VAL A 17 36.39 -31.66 -9.05
N THR A 18 36.56 -30.55 -9.77
CA THR A 18 36.33 -29.23 -9.20
C THR A 18 34.82 -29.11 -8.97
N VAL A 19 34.39 -29.26 -7.72
CA VAL A 19 33.07 -28.83 -7.30
C VAL A 19 33.10 -27.30 -7.41
N ALA A 20 32.58 -26.75 -8.50
CA ALA A 20 32.22 -25.35 -8.55
C ALA A 20 31.10 -25.19 -7.51
N THR A 21 31.42 -24.61 -6.35
CA THR A 21 30.39 -24.02 -5.50
C THR A 21 29.75 -22.93 -6.35
N ALA A 22 28.52 -23.13 -6.79
CA ALA A 22 27.71 -22.00 -7.26
C ALA A 22 27.75 -20.99 -6.10
N GLN A 23 28.39 -19.86 -6.30
CA GLN A 23 28.30 -18.73 -5.40
C GLN A 23 26.92 -18.17 -5.68
N ASP A 24 26.04 -18.16 -4.69
CA ASP A 24 24.74 -17.53 -4.83
C ASP A 24 24.97 -16.10 -5.34
N ALA A 25 24.19 -15.69 -6.34
CA ALA A 25 24.33 -14.36 -6.93
C ALA A 25 24.11 -13.31 -5.84
N GLU A 26 24.93 -12.26 -5.86
CA GLU A 26 24.83 -11.15 -4.89
C GLU A 26 23.46 -10.50 -5.00
N LEU A 27 22.81 -10.21 -3.86
CA LEU A 27 21.53 -9.53 -3.82
C LEU A 27 21.63 -8.16 -4.50
N GLY A 28 20.65 -7.83 -5.34
CA GLY A 28 20.64 -6.62 -6.15
C GLY A 28 21.44 -6.77 -7.46
N SER A 29 21.94 -7.95 -7.82
CA SER A 29 22.46 -8.23 -9.17
C SER A 29 21.30 -8.55 -10.13
N GLU A 30 21.57 -8.54 -11.46
CA GLU A 30 20.58 -8.97 -12.48
C GLU A 30 20.12 -10.43 -12.30
N GLU A 31 20.96 -11.28 -11.70
CA GLU A 31 20.65 -12.69 -11.46
C GLU A 31 19.90 -12.91 -10.12
N ASN A 32 19.95 -11.94 -9.20
CA ASN A 32 19.28 -11.97 -7.91
C ASN A 32 18.76 -10.55 -7.57
N PRO A 33 17.71 -10.05 -8.26
CA PRO A 33 17.18 -8.71 -8.05
C PRO A 33 16.45 -8.58 -6.72
N ILE A 34 16.40 -7.37 -6.18
CA ILE A 34 15.56 -7.03 -5.04
C ILE A 34 14.10 -7.10 -5.46
N GLN A 35 13.29 -7.84 -4.70
CA GLN A 35 11.87 -8.03 -4.95
C GLN A 35 11.09 -6.87 -4.35
N VAL A 36 10.44 -6.06 -5.19
CA VAL A 36 9.65 -4.87 -4.79
C VAL A 36 8.17 -5.19 -4.87
N PHE A 37 7.49 -5.14 -3.74
CA PHE A 37 6.08 -5.49 -3.64
C PHE A 37 5.20 -4.26 -3.39
N PHE A 38 4.08 -4.19 -4.12
CA PHE A 38 3.01 -3.23 -3.91
C PHE A 38 1.71 -3.97 -3.57
N VAL A 39 0.91 -3.44 -2.63
CA VAL A 39 -0.45 -3.95 -2.42
C VAL A 39 -1.39 -3.44 -3.52
N PRO A 40 -2.41 -4.22 -3.92
CA PRO A 40 -3.35 -3.83 -4.99
C PRO A 40 -4.39 -2.81 -4.49
N SER A 41 -3.94 -1.65 -4.00
CA SER A 41 -4.82 -0.57 -3.50
C SER A 41 -5.37 0.33 -4.62
N ALA A 42 -4.77 0.27 -5.81
CA ALA A 42 -5.15 0.96 -7.04
C ALA A 42 -5.12 -0.01 -8.23
N GLU A 43 -5.36 0.48 -9.44
CA GLU A 43 -5.30 -0.34 -10.65
C GLU A 43 -3.94 -1.04 -10.81
N ALA A 44 -3.93 -2.37 -10.96
CA ALA A 44 -2.70 -3.16 -10.99
C ALA A 44 -1.74 -2.74 -12.11
N GLN A 45 -2.26 -2.37 -13.29
CA GLN A 45 -1.44 -1.93 -14.41
C GLN A 45 -0.75 -0.58 -14.12
N THR A 46 -1.44 0.35 -13.45
CA THR A 46 -0.88 1.62 -13.00
C THR A 46 0.26 1.38 -12.00
N LEU A 47 0.04 0.50 -11.02
CA LEU A 47 1.07 0.15 -10.03
C LEU A 47 2.28 -0.55 -10.65
N ILE A 48 2.08 -1.45 -11.62
CA ILE A 48 3.19 -2.12 -12.32
C ILE A 48 3.99 -1.08 -13.12
N THR A 49 3.33 -0.28 -13.95
CA THR A 49 4.02 0.70 -14.81
C THR A 49 4.77 1.76 -13.98
N GLY A 50 4.10 2.32 -12.96
CA GLY A 50 4.76 3.28 -12.04
C GLY A 50 5.83 2.63 -11.16
N GLY A 51 5.68 1.34 -10.86
CA GLY A 51 6.68 0.54 -10.16
C GLY A 51 7.94 0.33 -10.99
N GLU A 52 7.81 0.12 -12.31
CA GLU A 52 8.94 0.04 -13.25
C GLU A 52 9.69 1.39 -13.29
N VAL A 53 8.99 2.52 -13.32
CA VAL A 53 9.61 3.86 -13.22
C VAL A 53 10.42 3.99 -11.92
N LEU A 54 9.87 3.53 -10.81
CA LEU A 54 10.56 3.53 -9.51
C LEU A 54 11.81 2.63 -9.53
N ALA A 55 11.69 1.41 -10.07
CA ALA A 55 12.79 0.45 -10.17
C ALA A 55 13.93 0.98 -11.02
N ASP A 56 13.63 1.61 -12.15
CA ASP A 56 14.62 2.22 -13.04
C ASP A 56 15.37 3.36 -12.34
N ALA A 57 14.64 4.26 -11.63
CA ALA A 57 15.24 5.35 -10.88
C ALA A 57 16.15 4.84 -9.74
N LEU A 58 15.71 3.81 -9.01
CA LEU A 58 16.52 3.17 -7.98
C LEU A 58 17.75 2.49 -8.55
N THR A 59 17.61 1.80 -9.70
CA THR A 59 18.74 1.18 -10.40
C THR A 59 19.77 2.21 -10.83
N GLU A 60 19.34 3.35 -11.38
CA GLU A 60 20.24 4.44 -11.76
C GLU A 60 20.98 5.01 -10.53
N ALA A 61 20.28 5.19 -9.41
CA ALA A 61 20.84 5.80 -8.22
C ALA A 61 21.76 4.87 -7.42
N THR A 62 21.44 3.56 -7.37
CA THR A 62 22.12 2.59 -6.48
C THR A 62 23.03 1.61 -7.21
N GLY A 63 22.79 1.36 -8.49
CA GLY A 63 23.43 0.30 -9.27
C GLY A 63 22.88 -1.08 -8.96
N LEU A 64 21.80 -1.20 -8.16
CA LEU A 64 21.14 -2.46 -7.83
C LEU A 64 20.01 -2.76 -8.84
N SER A 65 19.68 -4.03 -9.01
CA SER A 65 18.57 -4.50 -9.84
C SER A 65 17.32 -4.73 -8.99
N PHE A 66 16.16 -4.34 -9.51
CA PHE A 66 14.87 -4.46 -8.84
C PHE A 66 13.85 -5.17 -9.74
N GLU A 67 13.01 -6.01 -9.15
CA GLU A 67 11.91 -6.69 -9.83
C GLU A 67 10.58 -6.32 -9.14
N VAL A 68 9.66 -5.70 -9.88
CA VAL A 68 8.38 -5.22 -9.35
C VAL A 68 7.30 -6.28 -9.44
N SER A 69 6.51 -6.41 -8.38
CA SER A 69 5.38 -7.32 -8.30
C SER A 69 4.19 -6.70 -7.58
N VAL A 70 2.99 -6.93 -8.11
CA VAL A 70 1.71 -6.55 -7.49
C VAL A 70 0.89 -7.82 -7.30
N PRO A 71 0.96 -8.47 -6.13
CA PRO A 71 0.14 -9.64 -5.80
C PRO A 71 -1.36 -9.33 -5.85
N THR A 72 -2.19 -10.38 -5.82
CA THR A 72 -3.64 -10.27 -6.03
C THR A 72 -4.42 -9.76 -4.81
N SER A 73 -3.80 -9.77 -3.62
CA SER A 73 -4.40 -9.29 -2.36
C SER A 73 -3.33 -8.74 -1.43
N TYR A 74 -3.75 -8.04 -0.40
CA TYR A 74 -2.87 -7.54 0.66
C TYR A 74 -2.21 -8.69 1.42
N ALA A 75 -2.96 -9.76 1.70
CA ALA A 75 -2.44 -10.99 2.30
C ALA A 75 -1.34 -11.61 1.45
N ALA A 76 -1.59 -11.80 0.15
CA ALA A 76 -0.61 -12.36 -0.78
C ALA A 76 0.67 -11.52 -0.85
N THR A 77 0.56 -10.19 -0.69
CA THR A 77 1.73 -9.29 -0.66
C THR A 77 2.59 -9.56 0.57
N VAL A 78 1.99 -9.62 1.76
CA VAL A 78 2.72 -9.92 3.01
C VAL A 78 3.33 -11.33 2.95
N GLU A 79 2.60 -12.32 2.42
CA GLU A 79 3.11 -13.68 2.26
C GLU A 79 4.32 -13.75 1.32
N ALA A 80 4.27 -13.02 0.20
CA ALA A 80 5.38 -12.95 -0.73
C ALA A 80 6.62 -12.31 -0.10
N MET A 81 6.45 -11.24 0.69
CA MET A 81 7.54 -10.64 1.45
C MET A 81 8.13 -11.60 2.49
N CYS A 82 7.29 -12.33 3.23
CA CYS A 82 7.74 -13.33 4.19
C CYS A 82 8.46 -14.52 3.53
N ALA A 83 8.12 -14.85 2.29
CA ALA A 83 8.77 -15.94 1.53
C ALA A 83 10.14 -15.56 0.98
N ALA A 84 10.50 -14.28 0.93
CA ALA A 84 11.79 -13.78 0.47
C ALA A 84 12.45 -12.88 1.54
N PRO A 85 12.80 -13.43 2.73
CA PRO A 85 13.19 -12.65 3.90
C PRO A 85 14.48 -11.84 3.73
N ASP A 86 15.35 -12.24 2.83
CA ASP A 86 16.64 -11.62 2.52
C ASP A 86 16.63 -10.72 1.28
N ALA A 87 15.53 -10.73 0.50
CA ALA A 87 15.46 -10.04 -0.79
C ALA A 87 14.23 -9.16 -0.98
N SER A 88 13.26 -9.19 -0.03
CA SER A 88 12.01 -8.46 -0.19
C SER A 88 12.06 -7.06 0.39
N MET A 89 11.50 -6.11 -0.36
CA MET A 89 11.01 -4.83 0.13
C MET A 89 9.58 -4.63 -0.34
N GLY A 90 8.79 -3.87 0.43
CA GLY A 90 7.40 -3.65 0.07
C GLY A 90 6.85 -2.34 0.59
N PHE A 91 5.87 -1.82 -0.16
CA PHE A 91 5.09 -0.65 0.20
C PHE A 91 3.71 -1.13 0.63
N ILE A 92 3.56 -1.33 1.95
CA ILE A 92 2.41 -1.99 2.57
C ILE A 92 1.73 -1.10 3.61
N PRO A 93 0.40 -1.22 3.79
CA PRO A 93 -0.30 -0.43 4.80
C PRO A 93 0.09 -0.84 6.22
N ALA A 94 -0.21 0.03 7.19
CA ALA A 94 0.17 -0.16 8.58
C ALA A 94 -0.31 -1.51 9.17
N ALA A 95 -1.52 -1.96 8.83
CA ALA A 95 -2.01 -3.28 9.26
C ALA A 95 -1.20 -4.42 8.64
N GLY A 96 -0.91 -4.36 7.34
CA GLY A 96 -0.06 -5.33 6.65
C GLY A 96 1.34 -5.42 7.27
N TYR A 97 1.91 -4.27 7.65
CA TYR A 97 3.18 -4.23 8.37
C TYR A 97 3.10 -4.92 9.74
N VAL A 98 2.10 -4.57 10.55
CA VAL A 98 1.91 -5.17 11.88
C VAL A 98 1.79 -6.69 11.80
N ILE A 99 1.02 -7.20 10.83
CA ILE A 99 0.86 -8.62 10.61
C ILE A 99 2.17 -9.26 10.13
N GLY A 100 2.83 -8.68 9.12
CA GLY A 100 4.09 -9.19 8.60
C GLY A 100 5.22 -9.17 9.62
N ASN A 101 5.27 -8.14 10.47
CA ASN A 101 6.20 -8.06 11.60
C ASN A 101 5.95 -9.20 12.61
N SER A 102 4.69 -9.45 12.99
CA SER A 102 4.32 -10.54 13.89
C SER A 102 4.59 -11.93 13.28
N ARG A 103 4.31 -12.10 11.98
CA ARG A 103 4.35 -13.39 11.29
C ARG A 103 5.77 -13.83 10.94
N CYS A 104 6.55 -12.95 10.39
CA CYS A 104 7.88 -13.28 9.86
C CYS A 104 8.97 -12.26 10.19
N GLY A 105 8.67 -11.25 11.00
CA GLY A 105 9.65 -10.28 11.45
C GLY A 105 9.97 -9.18 10.43
N LEU A 106 9.03 -8.79 9.56
CA LEU A 106 9.25 -7.65 8.66
C LEU A 106 9.70 -6.43 9.46
N GLU A 107 10.64 -5.69 8.93
CA GLU A 107 11.22 -4.49 9.54
C GLU A 107 10.86 -3.24 8.72
N VAL A 108 10.41 -2.19 9.41
CA VAL A 108 10.11 -0.90 8.80
C VAL A 108 11.37 -0.03 8.76
N GLU A 109 11.58 0.65 7.63
CA GLU A 109 12.64 1.66 7.47
C GLU A 109 12.05 3.07 7.42
N ALA A 110 10.92 3.23 6.74
CA ALA A 110 10.28 4.52 6.55
C ALA A 110 8.76 4.39 6.43
N ALA A 111 8.08 5.52 6.60
CA ALA A 111 6.66 5.66 6.32
C ALA A 111 6.42 6.80 5.32
N ALA A 112 5.30 6.69 4.61
CA ALA A 112 4.84 7.70 3.67
C ALA A 112 4.55 9.04 4.35
N VAL A 113 4.85 10.12 3.66
CA VAL A 113 4.31 11.45 3.94
C VAL A 113 3.43 11.84 2.74
N ARG A 114 2.15 12.10 2.98
CA ARG A 114 1.20 12.54 1.96
C ARG A 114 0.82 14.00 2.22
N PHE A 115 1.17 14.88 1.30
CA PHE A 115 0.82 16.31 1.38
C PHE A 115 1.18 16.98 2.72
N GLY A 116 2.34 16.58 3.29
CA GLY A 116 2.85 17.07 4.58
C GLY A 116 2.29 16.33 5.81
N TRP A 117 1.43 15.32 5.64
CA TRP A 117 0.87 14.53 6.72
C TRP A 117 1.58 13.19 6.91
N PRO A 118 2.08 12.88 8.12
CA PRO A 118 2.65 11.57 8.46
C PRO A 118 1.57 10.54 8.82
N VAL A 119 0.30 10.93 8.77
CA VAL A 119 -0.90 10.13 9.05
C VAL A 119 -1.97 10.40 8.01
N TYR A 120 -2.94 9.50 7.92
CA TYR A 120 -4.15 9.63 7.12
C TYR A 120 -5.36 9.10 7.91
N TRP A 121 -6.53 8.99 7.30
CA TRP A 121 -7.77 8.56 7.96
C TRP A 121 -8.55 7.59 7.07
N ALA A 122 -9.46 6.84 7.68
CA ALA A 122 -10.55 6.20 6.95
C ALA A 122 -11.69 7.21 6.77
N ALA A 123 -12.32 7.24 5.58
CA ALA A 123 -13.58 7.92 5.35
C ALA A 123 -14.71 6.90 5.22
N TYR A 124 -15.82 7.16 5.88
CA TYR A 124 -17.10 6.50 5.64
C TYR A 124 -17.87 7.33 4.61
N ILE A 125 -18.05 6.78 3.42
CA ILE A 125 -18.72 7.45 2.31
C ILE A 125 -20.12 6.85 2.08
N VAL A 126 -21.07 7.71 1.75
CA VAL A 126 -22.47 7.33 1.49
C VAL A 126 -23.02 8.11 0.30
N PRO A 127 -24.07 7.64 -0.39
CA PRO A 127 -24.79 8.47 -1.36
C PRO A 127 -25.23 9.78 -0.74
N ARG A 128 -25.07 10.90 -1.44
CA ARG A 128 -25.36 12.23 -0.89
C ARG A 128 -26.84 12.42 -0.58
N ASP A 129 -27.72 11.79 -1.33
CA ASP A 129 -29.18 11.83 -1.18
C ASP A 129 -29.73 10.70 -0.27
N SER A 130 -28.84 9.88 0.36
CA SER A 130 -29.25 8.81 1.26
C SER A 130 -29.84 9.34 2.58
N ASP A 131 -30.59 8.47 3.28
CA ASP A 131 -31.12 8.70 4.62
C ASP A 131 -30.10 8.38 5.76
N ILE A 132 -28.84 8.15 5.43
CA ILE A 132 -27.76 7.86 6.36
C ILE A 132 -27.11 9.17 6.81
N TYR A 133 -27.42 9.67 8.00
CA TYR A 133 -26.91 10.95 8.52
C TYR A 133 -26.01 10.81 9.74
N THR A 134 -26.10 9.68 10.44
CA THR A 134 -25.31 9.39 11.64
C THR A 134 -24.59 8.06 11.52
N PHE A 135 -23.59 7.86 12.36
CA PHE A 135 -22.84 6.60 12.37
C PHE A 135 -23.74 5.39 12.66
N SER A 136 -24.76 5.57 13.54
CA SER A 136 -25.71 4.50 13.87
C SER A 136 -26.64 4.10 12.70
N ASP A 137 -26.79 4.95 11.69
CA ASP A 137 -27.63 4.64 10.53
C ASP A 137 -26.97 3.61 9.60
N LEU A 138 -25.71 3.25 9.87
CA LEU A 138 -24.97 2.17 9.16
C LEU A 138 -25.41 0.78 9.59
N GLU A 139 -26.17 0.63 10.69
CA GLU A 139 -26.68 -0.68 11.15
C GLU A 139 -27.51 -1.33 10.06
N GLY A 140 -27.11 -2.56 9.68
CA GLY A 140 -27.78 -3.38 8.67
C GLY A 140 -27.60 -2.92 7.21
N ARG A 141 -26.83 -1.85 6.96
CA ARG A 141 -26.57 -1.35 5.60
C ARG A 141 -25.50 -2.19 4.90
N SER A 142 -25.60 -2.33 3.59
CA SER A 142 -24.57 -2.99 2.79
C SER A 142 -23.28 -2.15 2.75
N TRP A 143 -22.15 -2.81 3.01
CA TRP A 143 -20.85 -2.20 3.20
C TRP A 143 -19.84 -2.67 2.16
N ALA A 144 -19.29 -1.76 1.36
CA ALA A 144 -18.18 -2.03 0.46
C ALA A 144 -16.85 -1.58 1.09
N TYR A 145 -15.81 -2.42 0.93
CA TYR A 145 -14.44 -2.13 1.36
C TYR A 145 -13.43 -2.67 0.33
N PRO A 146 -12.20 -2.10 0.28
CA PRO A 146 -11.24 -2.46 -0.77
C PRO A 146 -10.71 -3.89 -0.67
N ASP A 147 -10.30 -4.33 0.54
CA ASP A 147 -9.65 -5.62 0.84
C ASP A 147 -9.64 -5.78 2.36
N SER A 148 -9.80 -7.00 2.87
CA SER A 148 -9.81 -7.30 4.31
C SER A 148 -8.50 -6.93 5.03
N GLY A 149 -7.36 -6.87 4.33
CA GLY A 149 -6.06 -6.40 4.85
C GLY A 149 -5.88 -4.88 4.80
N SER A 150 -6.84 -4.11 4.26
CA SER A 150 -6.73 -2.65 4.18
C SER A 150 -6.92 -1.98 5.53
N THR A 151 -5.92 -1.21 6.00
CA THR A 151 -5.99 -0.51 7.29
C THR A 151 -7.16 0.46 7.34
N SER A 152 -7.30 1.37 6.36
CA SER A 152 -8.37 2.38 6.33
C SER A 152 -9.67 1.89 5.71
N GLY A 153 -9.60 0.84 4.89
CA GLY A 153 -10.78 0.31 4.22
C GLY A 153 -11.53 -0.71 5.07
N PHE A 154 -10.84 -1.49 5.89
CA PHE A 154 -11.45 -2.60 6.63
C PHE A 154 -11.08 -2.61 8.11
N ILE A 155 -9.80 -2.67 8.48
CA ILE A 155 -9.36 -2.93 9.87
C ILE A 155 -9.88 -1.84 10.82
N VAL A 156 -9.53 -0.57 10.59
CA VAL A 156 -9.96 0.55 11.43
C VAL A 156 -11.49 0.69 11.44
N PRO A 157 -12.17 0.67 10.28
CA PRO A 157 -13.63 0.68 10.25
C PRO A 157 -14.28 -0.46 11.02
N SER A 158 -13.77 -1.69 10.93
CA SER A 158 -14.29 -2.85 11.67
C SER A 158 -14.22 -2.62 13.18
N VAL A 159 -13.08 -2.08 13.69
CA VAL A 159 -12.93 -1.70 15.10
C VAL A 159 -13.96 -0.67 15.52
N GLU A 160 -14.13 0.39 14.73
CA GLU A 160 -15.04 1.49 15.03
C GLU A 160 -16.50 1.04 15.00
N LEU A 161 -16.90 0.25 13.98
CA LEU A 161 -18.26 -0.32 13.87
C LEU A 161 -18.55 -1.24 15.05
N GLN A 162 -17.65 -2.18 15.35
CA GLN A 162 -17.82 -3.12 16.47
C GLN A 162 -17.90 -2.38 17.82
N SER A 163 -17.01 -1.39 18.05
CA SER A 163 -17.00 -0.60 19.28
C SER A 163 -18.27 0.23 19.46
N ALA A 164 -18.91 0.63 18.37
CA ALA A 164 -20.20 1.31 18.37
C ALA A 164 -21.41 0.35 18.46
N GLY A 165 -21.18 -0.97 18.39
CA GLY A 165 -22.22 -1.98 18.37
C GLY A 165 -23.02 -1.99 17.06
N ILE A 166 -22.40 -1.58 15.96
CA ILE A 166 -22.98 -1.54 14.61
C ILE A 166 -22.56 -2.80 13.87
N THR A 167 -23.53 -3.50 13.30
CA THR A 167 -23.33 -4.68 12.46
C THR A 167 -23.79 -4.31 11.04
N PRO A 168 -22.86 -4.21 10.06
CA PRO A 168 -23.23 -4.05 8.67
C PRO A 168 -24.12 -5.20 8.18
N GLY A 169 -24.82 -4.98 7.08
CA GLY A 169 -25.60 -6.00 6.40
C GLY A 169 -24.70 -6.89 5.50
N GLU A 170 -24.92 -6.79 4.19
CA GLU A 170 -24.06 -7.45 3.21
C GLU A 170 -22.68 -6.79 3.19
N GLU A 171 -21.61 -7.56 3.26
CA GLU A 171 -20.24 -7.14 3.14
C GLU A 171 -19.72 -7.43 1.72
N ILE A 172 -19.12 -6.44 1.06
CA ILE A 172 -18.68 -6.49 -0.35
C ILE A 172 -17.20 -6.12 -0.40
N GLU A 173 -16.35 -7.10 -0.64
CA GLU A 173 -14.95 -6.87 -0.93
C GLU A 173 -14.79 -6.44 -2.39
N ALA A 174 -14.42 -5.18 -2.61
CA ALA A 174 -14.47 -4.54 -3.91
C ALA A 174 -13.18 -4.71 -4.74
N GLY A 175 -12.07 -5.11 -4.13
CA GLY A 175 -10.78 -5.33 -4.78
C GLY A 175 -9.91 -4.08 -4.93
N GLY A 176 -10.32 -2.93 -4.35
CA GLY A 176 -9.55 -1.68 -4.33
C GLY A 176 -10.38 -0.51 -3.85
N HIS A 177 -9.74 0.59 -3.45
CA HIS A 177 -10.43 1.79 -2.95
C HIS A 177 -11.30 2.46 -4.02
N ASN A 178 -10.81 2.52 -5.25
CA ASN A 178 -11.57 3.03 -6.41
C ASN A 178 -12.84 2.18 -6.64
N GLN A 179 -12.74 0.87 -6.56
CA GLN A 179 -13.88 -0.04 -6.73
C GLN A 179 -14.90 0.10 -5.59
N ALA A 180 -14.43 0.30 -4.34
CA ALA A 180 -15.32 0.56 -3.21
C ALA A 180 -16.09 1.89 -3.36
N VAL A 181 -15.44 2.96 -3.88
CA VAL A 181 -16.13 4.22 -4.24
C VAL A 181 -17.19 3.98 -5.31
N LEU A 182 -16.82 3.26 -6.39
CA LEU A 182 -17.73 2.95 -7.49
C LEU A 182 -18.91 2.07 -7.07
N ALA A 183 -18.73 1.17 -6.10
CA ALA A 183 -19.83 0.36 -5.56
C ALA A 183 -20.93 1.24 -4.94
N VAL A 184 -20.55 2.30 -4.21
CA VAL A 184 -21.50 3.28 -3.67
C VAL A 184 -22.09 4.16 -4.79
N TYR A 185 -21.23 4.62 -5.72
CA TYR A 185 -21.65 5.46 -6.84
C TYR A 185 -22.69 4.77 -7.73
N ASN A 186 -22.51 3.49 -7.98
CA ASN A 186 -23.41 2.66 -8.80
C ASN A 186 -24.64 2.16 -8.03
N GLY A 187 -24.71 2.37 -6.69
CA GLY A 187 -25.79 1.86 -5.84
C GLY A 187 -25.71 0.36 -5.55
N GLU A 188 -24.52 -0.24 -5.67
CA GLU A 188 -24.25 -1.63 -5.33
C GLU A 188 -24.03 -1.81 -3.82
N ALA A 189 -23.60 -0.75 -3.13
CA ALA A 189 -23.47 -0.67 -1.68
C ALA A 189 -24.10 0.61 -1.14
N GLU A 190 -24.63 0.57 0.09
CA GLU A 190 -25.22 1.72 0.75
C GLU A 190 -24.19 2.61 1.43
N PHE A 191 -23.02 2.06 1.79
CA PHE A 191 -21.86 2.82 2.22
C PHE A 191 -20.57 2.09 1.87
N ALA A 192 -19.47 2.82 1.89
CA ALA A 192 -18.15 2.22 1.80
C ALA A 192 -17.18 2.89 2.79
N THR A 193 -16.08 2.19 3.05
CA THR A 193 -14.95 2.72 3.80
C THR A 193 -13.70 2.73 2.92
N VAL A 194 -13.05 3.89 2.86
CA VAL A 194 -11.96 4.18 1.94
C VAL A 194 -10.92 5.09 2.61
N TYR A 195 -9.78 5.34 1.98
CA TYR A 195 -8.80 6.29 2.52
C TYR A 195 -9.28 7.74 2.41
N PHE A 196 -8.82 8.56 3.36
CA PHE A 196 -8.99 10.01 3.37
C PHE A 196 -7.65 10.68 3.63
N SER A 197 -7.23 11.51 2.68
CA SER A 197 -6.20 12.52 2.87
C SER A 197 -6.86 13.90 2.91
N PRO A 198 -6.42 14.82 3.78
CA PRO A 198 -7.01 16.16 3.87
C PRO A 198 -6.96 16.91 2.54
N PRO A 199 -8.01 17.62 2.16
CA PRO A 199 -8.03 18.39 0.92
C PRO A 199 -7.02 19.54 0.97
N LEU A 200 -6.48 19.91 -0.19
CA LEU A 200 -5.66 21.11 -0.32
C LEU A 200 -6.56 22.32 -0.57
N THR A 201 -6.58 23.23 0.41
CA THR A 201 -7.38 24.45 0.37
C THR A 201 -6.49 25.68 0.18
N PRO A 202 -6.89 26.68 -0.62
CA PRO A 202 -6.02 27.82 -0.92
C PRO A 202 -5.89 28.82 0.24
N ASN A 203 -6.85 28.83 1.17
CA ASN A 203 -7.00 29.91 2.15
C ASN A 203 -6.77 29.49 3.60
N PHE A 204 -6.68 28.18 3.90
CA PHE A 204 -6.42 27.67 5.24
C PHE A 204 -5.74 26.28 5.14
N ASN A 205 -5.12 25.87 6.23
CA ASN A 205 -4.64 24.49 6.36
C ASN A 205 -5.72 23.70 7.09
N TRP A 206 -6.15 22.57 6.50
CA TRP A 206 -7.04 21.65 7.17
C TRP A 206 -6.37 21.08 8.44
N ASN A 207 -7.13 20.92 9.52
CA ASN A 207 -6.67 20.30 10.75
C ASN A 207 -7.65 19.22 11.18
N TYR A 208 -7.16 18.22 11.93
CA TYR A 208 -8.02 17.18 12.48
C TYR A 208 -9.13 17.81 13.35
N GLY A 209 -10.39 17.49 13.02
CA GLY A 209 -11.58 18.09 13.63
C GLY A 209 -12.27 19.13 12.73
N ASP A 210 -11.63 19.58 11.66
CA ASP A 210 -12.31 20.36 10.62
C ASP A 210 -13.26 19.45 9.81
N LEU A 211 -14.18 20.07 9.07
CA LEU A 211 -15.06 19.31 8.17
C LEU A 211 -14.23 18.59 7.10
N PRO A 212 -14.50 17.30 6.83
CA PRO A 212 -13.81 16.58 5.76
C PRO A 212 -14.14 17.12 4.36
N GLU A 213 -15.30 17.78 4.21
CA GLU A 213 -15.74 18.46 3.00
C GLU A 213 -15.85 19.98 3.27
N PRO A 214 -14.72 20.74 3.23
CA PRO A 214 -14.71 22.17 3.58
C PRO A 214 -15.08 23.06 2.39
N TYR A 215 -16.05 22.67 1.59
CA TYR A 215 -16.58 23.36 0.41
C TYR A 215 -18.11 23.32 0.38
N ASP A 216 -18.72 24.19 -0.42
CA ASP A 216 -20.16 24.29 -0.56
C ASP A 216 -20.58 24.02 -2.02
N LEU A 217 -21.07 22.80 -2.29
CA LEU A 217 -21.55 22.38 -3.62
C LEU A 217 -22.76 23.20 -4.15
N THR A 218 -23.37 24.09 -3.34
CA THR A 218 -24.43 25.00 -3.83
C THR A 218 -23.87 26.22 -4.55
N VAL A 219 -22.59 26.54 -4.34
CA VAL A 219 -21.91 27.72 -4.92
C VAL A 219 -20.58 27.35 -5.61
N ASP A 220 -19.94 26.24 -5.22
CA ASP A 220 -18.71 25.76 -5.76
C ASP A 220 -18.98 24.64 -6.78
N GLU A 221 -18.32 24.68 -7.92
CA GLU A 221 -18.44 23.67 -8.98
C GLU A 221 -17.38 22.59 -8.83
N ALA A 222 -17.78 21.32 -8.94
CA ALA A 222 -16.87 20.20 -9.04
C ALA A 222 -16.38 20.05 -10.50
N PHE A 223 -15.08 19.85 -10.70
CA PHE A 223 -14.49 19.61 -12.01
C PHE A 223 -13.22 18.78 -11.93
N VAL A 224 -12.88 18.18 -13.06
CA VAL A 224 -11.64 17.39 -13.24
C VAL A 224 -10.74 18.17 -14.19
N THR A 225 -9.47 18.33 -13.82
CA THR A 225 -8.48 19.01 -14.69
C THR A 225 -8.01 18.08 -15.83
N ASP A 226 -7.28 18.63 -16.79
CA ASP A 226 -6.69 17.84 -17.89
C ASP A 226 -5.66 16.79 -17.37
N GLU A 227 -5.12 16.99 -16.15
CA GLU A 227 -4.24 16.05 -15.45
C GLU A 227 -5.02 15.03 -14.58
N GLY A 228 -6.34 14.94 -14.70
CA GLY A 228 -7.16 13.98 -13.94
C GLY A 228 -7.44 14.38 -12.48
N ARG A 229 -7.09 15.59 -12.05
CA ARG A 229 -7.23 16.03 -10.65
C ARG A 229 -8.62 16.56 -10.37
N LEU A 230 -9.23 16.10 -9.28
CA LEU A 230 -10.57 16.49 -8.84
C LEU A 230 -10.50 17.73 -7.95
N PHE A 231 -11.33 18.74 -8.28
CA PHE A 231 -11.48 19.98 -7.52
C PHE A 231 -12.96 20.27 -7.24
N VAL A 232 -13.20 21.01 -6.15
CA VAL A 232 -14.47 21.70 -5.88
C VAL A 232 -14.14 23.16 -5.62
N GLY A 233 -14.51 24.05 -6.54
CA GLY A 233 -13.99 25.41 -6.57
C GLY A 233 -12.46 25.41 -6.60
N ASP A 234 -11.81 26.05 -5.63
CA ASP A 234 -10.35 26.10 -5.51
C ASP A 234 -9.77 24.99 -4.59
N THR A 235 -10.61 24.09 -4.08
CA THR A 235 -10.21 23.01 -3.16
C THR A 235 -9.91 21.74 -3.92
N ARG A 236 -8.66 21.25 -3.86
CA ARG A 236 -8.28 19.96 -4.45
C ARG A 236 -8.68 18.81 -3.53
N ILE A 237 -9.41 17.84 -4.06
CA ILE A 237 -9.84 16.63 -3.36
C ILE A 237 -8.71 15.59 -3.42
N LEU A 238 -8.40 14.99 -2.27
CA LEU A 238 -7.30 14.03 -2.10
C LEU A 238 -7.75 12.70 -1.47
N ASP A 239 -9.05 12.57 -1.16
CA ASP A 239 -9.62 11.30 -0.69
C ASP A 239 -9.91 10.35 -1.87
N ALA A 240 -10.34 9.12 -1.55
CA ALA A 240 -10.52 8.05 -2.54
C ALA A 240 -11.49 8.39 -3.69
N ARG A 241 -12.37 9.40 -3.55
CA ARG A 241 -13.23 9.86 -4.64
C ARG A 241 -12.42 10.45 -5.79
N SER A 242 -11.23 11.00 -5.51
CA SER A 242 -10.34 11.50 -6.57
C SER A 242 -9.83 10.39 -7.50
N ALA A 243 -9.70 9.16 -7.00
CA ALA A 243 -9.22 8.03 -7.80
C ALA A 243 -10.22 7.55 -8.88
N VAL A 244 -11.47 8.00 -8.82
CA VAL A 244 -12.51 7.66 -9.81
C VAL A 244 -12.98 8.87 -10.62
N ALA A 245 -12.33 10.03 -10.47
CA ALA A 245 -12.77 11.29 -11.04
C ALA A 245 -12.89 11.28 -12.57
N GLU A 246 -12.05 10.55 -13.28
CA GLU A 246 -12.14 10.39 -14.73
C GLU A 246 -13.34 9.54 -15.16
N GLN A 247 -13.75 8.55 -14.34
CA GLN A 247 -14.86 7.64 -14.61
C GLN A 247 -16.19 8.22 -14.12
N ALA A 248 -16.15 8.95 -13.01
CA ALA A 248 -17.29 9.58 -12.33
C ALA A 248 -16.97 11.04 -11.96
N PRO A 249 -16.94 11.97 -12.94
CA PRO A 249 -16.54 13.37 -12.69
C PRO A 249 -17.46 14.12 -11.73
N ASP A 250 -18.67 13.63 -11.50
CA ASP A 250 -19.67 14.13 -10.55
C ASP A 250 -19.67 13.36 -9.20
N VAL A 251 -18.62 12.59 -8.91
CA VAL A 251 -18.55 11.73 -7.72
C VAL A 251 -18.76 12.50 -6.41
N VAL A 252 -18.31 13.74 -6.29
CA VAL A 252 -18.52 14.56 -5.08
C VAL A 252 -19.95 15.09 -4.97
N ASP A 253 -20.67 15.24 -6.09
CA ASP A 253 -22.09 15.54 -6.09
C ASP A 253 -22.94 14.32 -5.73
N ALA A 254 -22.50 13.12 -6.12
CA ALA A 254 -23.18 11.86 -5.87
C ALA A 254 -22.90 11.29 -4.48
N ILE A 255 -21.66 11.45 -3.97
CA ILE A 255 -21.16 10.83 -2.74
C ILE A 255 -20.66 11.88 -1.76
N ARG A 256 -21.08 11.77 -0.49
CA ARG A 256 -20.55 12.58 0.62
C ARG A 256 -19.80 11.74 1.62
N ILE A 257 -18.92 12.41 2.39
CA ILE A 257 -18.26 11.82 3.55
C ILE A 257 -19.20 11.96 4.75
N LEU A 258 -19.61 10.84 5.34
CA LEU A 258 -20.40 10.80 6.57
C LEU A 258 -19.55 11.20 7.78
N ARG A 259 -18.34 10.61 7.88
CA ARG A 259 -17.34 10.89 8.92
C ARG A 259 -15.97 10.37 8.49
N ILE A 260 -14.93 10.76 9.23
CA ILE A 260 -13.60 10.15 9.18
C ILE A 260 -13.28 9.46 10.50
N SER A 261 -12.33 8.53 10.48
CA SER A 261 -11.83 7.81 11.66
C SER A 261 -10.89 8.64 12.53
N ASP A 262 -10.35 8.04 13.58
CA ASP A 262 -9.10 8.50 14.21
C ASP A 262 -7.92 8.38 13.24
N ALA A 263 -6.83 9.09 13.54
CA ALA A 263 -5.64 9.12 12.68
C ALA A 263 -4.97 7.75 12.58
N ILE A 264 -4.57 7.39 11.38
CA ILE A 264 -3.91 6.12 11.04
C ILE A 264 -2.46 6.43 10.63
N PRO A 265 -1.45 5.72 11.12
CA PRO A 265 -0.10 5.79 10.57
C PRO A 265 -0.11 5.52 9.07
N ASN A 266 0.65 6.29 8.29
CA ASN A 266 0.75 6.07 6.85
C ASN A 266 1.40 4.71 6.52
N ASP A 267 1.31 4.33 5.25
CA ASP A 267 1.91 3.11 4.72
C ASP A 267 3.42 3.10 4.92
N THR A 268 3.97 1.90 4.97
CA THR A 268 5.37 1.65 5.26
C THR A 268 6.18 1.38 4.01
N MET A 269 7.47 1.69 4.06
CA MET A 269 8.52 1.01 3.33
C MET A 269 9.11 -0.03 4.28
N ALA A 270 8.80 -1.29 4.07
CA ALA A 270 9.21 -2.40 4.92
C ALA A 270 10.09 -3.39 4.15
N PHE A 271 10.93 -4.11 4.88
CA PHE A 271 11.86 -5.10 4.35
C PHE A 271 11.69 -6.45 5.04
N GLY A 272 12.15 -7.50 4.38
CA GLY A 272 12.31 -8.80 5.02
C GLY A 272 13.33 -8.76 6.16
N PRO A 273 13.20 -9.64 7.18
CA PRO A 273 14.02 -9.57 8.40
C PRO A 273 15.52 -9.83 8.19
N ASP A 274 15.87 -10.54 7.12
CA ASP A 274 17.26 -10.86 6.79
C ASP A 274 17.84 -9.94 5.70
N PHE A 275 17.10 -8.89 5.31
CA PHE A 275 17.54 -7.94 4.29
C PHE A 275 18.71 -7.09 4.81
N PRO A 276 19.82 -6.91 4.05
CA PRO A 276 21.01 -6.19 4.52
C PRO A 276 20.73 -4.72 4.88
N GLU A 277 21.09 -4.31 6.10
CA GLU A 277 20.88 -2.96 6.62
C GLU A 277 21.53 -1.87 5.75
N GLU A 278 22.74 -2.13 5.23
CA GLU A 278 23.44 -1.16 4.36
C GLU A 278 22.66 -0.89 3.07
N LEU A 279 22.03 -1.91 2.48
CA LEU A 279 21.21 -1.76 1.28
C LEU A 279 19.89 -1.06 1.60
N ARG A 280 19.27 -1.32 2.77
CA ARG A 280 18.05 -0.61 3.21
C ARG A 280 18.30 0.90 3.26
N THR A 281 19.37 1.30 3.93
CA THR A 281 19.77 2.71 4.05
C THR A 281 20.03 3.33 2.67
N GLN A 282 20.79 2.63 1.80
CA GLN A 282 21.08 3.11 0.44
C GLN A 282 19.80 3.31 -0.38
N ILE A 283 18.86 2.36 -0.31
CA ILE A 283 17.57 2.43 -1.03
C ILE A 283 16.71 3.57 -0.47
N PHE A 284 16.64 3.71 0.85
CA PHE A 284 15.89 4.80 1.49
C PHE A 284 16.42 6.18 1.07
N GLU A 285 17.73 6.40 1.11
CA GLU A 285 18.35 7.65 0.68
C GLU A 285 18.07 7.93 -0.81
N ALA A 286 18.14 6.91 -1.67
CA ALA A 286 17.81 7.02 -3.08
C ALA A 286 16.35 7.38 -3.33
N LEU A 287 15.42 6.77 -2.58
CA LEU A 287 13.98 7.08 -2.66
C LEU A 287 13.67 8.50 -2.22
N VAL A 288 14.27 8.97 -1.12
CA VAL A 288 14.09 10.35 -0.66
C VAL A 288 14.60 11.33 -1.70
N ALA A 289 15.79 11.09 -2.28
CA ALA A 289 16.33 11.93 -3.35
C ALA A 289 15.46 11.90 -4.62
N PHE A 290 14.93 10.73 -4.99
CA PHE A 290 14.01 10.58 -6.12
C PHE A 290 12.69 11.33 -5.89
N SER A 291 12.18 11.35 -4.65
CA SER A 291 10.93 12.06 -4.31
C SER A 291 11.00 13.59 -4.52
N GLU A 292 12.20 14.15 -4.66
CA GLU A 292 12.43 15.57 -4.96
C GLU A 292 12.46 15.88 -6.48
N THR A 293 12.34 14.85 -7.34
CA THR A 293 12.38 15.00 -8.80
C THR A 293 10.99 15.09 -9.43
N GLU A 294 10.89 15.66 -10.64
CA GLU A 294 9.63 15.69 -11.39
C GLU A 294 9.14 14.27 -11.76
N ALA A 295 10.06 13.33 -12.00
CA ALA A 295 9.74 11.96 -12.36
C ALA A 295 9.08 11.16 -11.20
N TRP A 296 9.16 11.65 -9.96
CA TRP A 296 8.45 11.07 -8.84
C TRP A 296 6.94 10.94 -9.09
N ALA A 297 6.33 11.94 -9.71
CA ALA A 297 4.91 11.95 -10.03
C ALA A 297 4.49 10.89 -11.09
N GLU A 298 5.45 10.25 -11.76
CA GLU A 298 5.20 9.16 -12.71
C GLU A 298 5.39 7.77 -12.07
N SER A 299 5.94 7.72 -10.84
CA SER A 299 6.16 6.48 -10.10
C SER A 299 4.89 5.98 -9.39
N ALA A 300 4.82 4.68 -9.08
CA ALA A 300 3.72 4.09 -8.31
C ALA A 300 3.51 4.77 -6.95
N LEU A 301 4.57 5.31 -6.34
CA LEU A 301 4.49 6.00 -5.06
C LEU A 301 3.98 7.44 -5.19
N GLY A 302 4.46 8.19 -6.19
CA GLY A 302 4.18 9.62 -6.33
C GLY A 302 2.97 9.98 -7.17
N ALA A 303 2.54 9.10 -8.07
CA ALA A 303 1.41 9.35 -8.97
C ALA A 303 0.09 9.57 -8.21
N ASP A 304 -0.74 10.48 -8.73
CA ASP A 304 -2.04 10.82 -8.14
C ASP A 304 -3.03 9.62 -8.22
N ASP A 305 -2.91 8.77 -9.21
CA ASP A 305 -3.66 7.52 -9.41
C ASP A 305 -2.95 6.27 -8.83
N GLY A 306 -1.78 6.47 -8.24
CA GLY A 306 -1.01 5.49 -7.48
C GLY A 306 -1.20 5.68 -5.96
N TYR A 307 -0.07 5.77 -5.24
CA TYR A 307 -0.09 5.90 -3.77
C TYR A 307 -0.11 7.35 -3.28
N SER A 308 0.10 8.34 -4.13
CA SER A 308 0.10 9.78 -3.82
C SER A 308 1.03 10.18 -2.66
N TRP A 309 2.19 9.52 -2.55
CA TRP A 309 3.20 9.92 -1.56
C TRP A 309 3.93 11.16 -2.06
N THR A 310 4.08 12.16 -1.20
CA THR A 310 4.89 13.32 -1.52
C THR A 310 6.36 13.14 -1.18
N THR A 311 6.65 12.32 -0.17
CA THR A 311 7.99 11.89 0.23
C THR A 311 7.88 10.75 1.25
N LEU A 312 9.01 10.34 1.82
CA LEU A 312 9.11 9.38 2.92
C LEU A 312 9.80 10.04 4.13
N ALA A 313 9.48 9.56 5.32
CA ALA A 313 10.18 9.92 6.55
C ALA A 313 10.62 8.64 7.28
N PRO A 314 11.77 8.66 7.99
CA PRO A 314 12.17 7.53 8.83
C PRO A 314 11.05 7.13 9.78
N ALA A 315 10.84 5.83 9.94
CA ALA A 315 9.86 5.28 10.88
C ALA A 315 10.47 4.12 11.65
N ASP A 316 9.96 3.90 12.85
CA ASP A 316 10.28 2.74 13.67
C ASP A 316 9.03 1.95 14.03
N ASP A 317 9.23 0.72 14.52
CA ASP A 317 8.17 -0.22 14.83
C ASP A 317 7.10 0.34 15.78
N SER A 318 7.49 1.17 16.75
CA SER A 318 6.57 1.76 17.74
C SER A 318 5.58 2.77 17.15
N ASN A 319 5.84 3.29 15.95
CA ASN A 319 4.89 4.15 15.25
C ASN A 319 3.58 3.42 14.91
N PHE A 320 3.61 2.09 14.87
CA PHE A 320 2.48 1.23 14.50
C PHE A 320 1.76 0.61 15.70
N ASP A 321 2.15 0.93 16.94
CA ASP A 321 1.47 0.49 18.16
C ASP A 321 -0.04 0.84 18.18
N PRO A 322 -0.50 2.00 17.69
CA PRO A 322 -1.93 2.27 17.59
C PRO A 322 -2.70 1.24 16.76
N VAL A 323 -2.09 0.71 15.70
CA VAL A 323 -2.71 -0.32 14.85
C VAL A 323 -2.67 -1.68 15.56
N ARG A 324 -1.59 -2.04 16.25
CA ARG A 324 -1.51 -3.25 17.08
C ARG A 324 -2.60 -3.29 18.14
N LEU A 325 -2.84 -2.16 18.80
CA LEU A 325 -3.90 -2.04 19.81
C LEU A 325 -5.29 -2.34 19.21
N GLN A 326 -5.55 -1.96 17.96
CA GLN A 326 -6.80 -2.25 17.28
C GLN A 326 -7.00 -3.75 17.08
N PHE A 327 -5.96 -4.48 16.66
CA PHE A 327 -6.01 -5.95 16.56
C PHE A 327 -6.31 -6.59 17.92
N GLU A 328 -5.67 -6.13 19.00
CA GLU A 328 -5.90 -6.61 20.35
C GLU A 328 -7.34 -6.38 20.82
N VAL A 329 -7.89 -5.18 20.58
CA VAL A 329 -9.26 -4.81 20.99
C VAL A 329 -10.31 -5.65 20.29
N LEU A 330 -10.12 -5.94 19.00
CA LEU A 330 -11.03 -6.78 18.23
C LEU A 330 -10.86 -8.28 18.54
N GLY A 331 -9.74 -8.67 19.16
CA GLY A 331 -9.32 -10.05 19.24
C GLY A 331 -9.06 -10.65 17.85
N LEU A 332 -8.75 -9.79 16.85
CA LEU A 332 -8.41 -10.25 15.52
C LEU A 332 -7.06 -10.96 15.56
N THR A 333 -7.06 -12.15 14.99
CA THR A 333 -5.84 -12.87 14.70
C THR A 333 -5.41 -12.61 13.26
N GLU A 334 -4.20 -12.98 12.94
CA GLU A 334 -3.70 -12.98 11.56
C GLU A 334 -4.64 -13.77 10.62
N GLU A 335 -5.17 -14.92 11.08
CA GLU A 335 -6.12 -15.76 10.33
C GLU A 335 -7.43 -15.02 10.02
N ASP A 336 -7.89 -14.13 10.91
CA ASP A 336 -9.14 -13.39 10.71
C ASP A 336 -9.02 -12.30 9.63
N VAL A 337 -7.81 -11.76 9.44
CA VAL A 337 -7.54 -10.68 8.46
C VAL A 337 -7.12 -11.25 7.10
N PHE A 338 -6.46 -12.40 7.10
CA PHE A 338 -5.92 -13.06 5.91
C PHE A 338 -6.56 -14.44 5.68
N ALA A 339 -7.78 -14.68 6.22
CA ALA A 339 -8.55 -15.87 5.88
C ALA A 339 -8.95 -15.77 4.40
N ASP A 340 -8.52 -16.77 3.61
CA ASP A 340 -8.94 -16.98 2.22
C ASP A 340 -10.44 -17.29 2.10
#